data_bfa1522c2fc2c0818f4beca4635422b2
#
_entry.id   bfa1522c2fc2c0818f4beca4635422b2
#
_cell.length_a   1.000
_cell.length_b   1.000
_cell.length_c   1.000
_cell.angle_alpha   90.00
_cell.angle_beta   90.00
_cell.angle_gamma   90.00
#
_symmetry.space_group_name_H-M   'P 1'
#
loop_
_entity.id
_entity.type
_entity.pdbx_description
1 polymer ?
#
loop_
_entity_poly.entity_id
_entity_poly.type
_entity_poly.pdbx_seq_one_letter_code
_entity_poly.pdbx_strand_id
1 'polypeptide(L)'
;LDSLNHLQYYKDTEWKECAPETVSDFSAIAYYFGKMLRDSLKVPVGLICNAVGGSPTEAWIDRTSLEYHFPAILKDWTQNDFIQEWVRGRAALNIKKSVNNRQRHPYEPCYLYESGIRPLEQYPIRGIIWYQGESNAHNWEAHEALFKLLVNAWRKNWNDDCLPFYYVQLSSLDRPSWPWFRDSQRRMLNEISDIGMAVSSDHGDSLDVHPTCKQPVGERLARWALNKTYLKDIVPSGPLFRSADVRGEKVYLSFDYGQGMRSSDGKSLRCF
;
A
#
# COMPACT_ATOMS: atom_id res chain seq x y z
N LEU A 1 25.56 -5.34 8.57
CA LEU A 1 24.79 -6.58 8.35
C LEU A 1 24.41 -7.27 9.66
N ASP A 2 25.23 -7.19 10.69
CA ASP A 2 24.96 -7.82 12.00
C ASP A 2 23.70 -7.25 12.66
N SER A 3 23.49 -5.94 12.60
CA SER A 3 22.29 -5.27 13.11
C SER A 3 20.99 -5.85 12.54
N LEU A 4 21.00 -6.34 11.28
CA LEU A 4 19.84 -6.97 10.67
C LEU A 4 19.48 -8.29 11.36
N ASN A 5 20.46 -9.05 11.84
CA ASN A 5 20.22 -10.30 12.56
C ASN A 5 19.58 -10.07 13.93
N HIS A 6 19.74 -8.85 14.47
CA HIS A 6 19.11 -8.40 15.73
C HIS A 6 17.86 -7.56 15.51
N LEU A 7 17.26 -7.57 14.30
CA LEU A 7 16.09 -6.78 13.92
C LEU A 7 16.28 -5.25 14.05
N GLN A 8 17.50 -4.77 14.06
CA GLN A 8 17.86 -3.35 14.18
C GLN A 8 17.99 -2.70 12.79
N TYR A 9 16.89 -2.73 12.03
CA TYR A 9 16.85 -2.11 10.70
C TYR A 9 16.55 -0.62 10.78
N TYR A 10 15.57 -0.25 11.60
CA TYR A 10 15.21 1.16 11.77
C TYR A 10 16.13 1.85 12.76
N LYS A 11 16.36 3.12 12.51
CA LYS A 11 17.09 3.99 13.46
C LYS A 11 16.11 4.53 14.49
N ASP A 12 16.58 4.75 15.68
CA ASP A 12 15.83 5.47 16.69
C ASP A 12 15.47 6.86 16.18
N THR A 13 14.25 7.27 16.43
CA THR A 13 13.72 8.56 15.98
C THR A 13 12.80 9.15 17.04
N GLU A 14 12.52 10.42 16.91
CA GLU A 14 11.60 11.16 17.76
C GLU A 14 10.52 11.85 16.94
N TRP A 15 9.45 12.28 17.59
CA TRP A 15 8.44 13.12 16.98
C TRP A 15 9.03 14.49 16.63
N LYS A 16 8.87 14.89 15.38
CA LYS A 16 9.30 16.20 14.88
C LYS A 16 8.11 16.99 14.39
N GLU A 17 8.07 18.28 14.69
CA GLU A 17 7.10 19.17 14.05
C GLU A 17 7.39 19.26 12.56
N CYS A 18 6.30 19.36 11.78
CA CYS A 18 6.38 19.53 10.34
C CYS A 18 6.84 20.96 10.03
N ALA A 19 8.07 21.13 9.60
CA ALA A 19 8.70 22.36 9.21
C ALA A 19 9.48 22.18 7.89
N PRO A 20 9.87 23.24 7.18
CA PRO A 20 10.66 23.12 5.95
C PRO A 20 11.92 22.26 6.11
N GLU A 21 12.54 22.31 7.27
CA GLU A 21 13.79 21.61 7.60
C GLU A 21 13.58 20.13 7.87
N THR A 22 12.36 19.71 8.23
CA THR A 22 12.05 18.32 8.62
C THR A 22 11.22 17.57 7.57
N VAL A 23 10.50 18.30 6.70
CA VAL A 23 9.57 17.67 5.74
C VAL A 23 10.27 17.10 4.51
N SER A 24 11.45 17.63 4.13
CA SER A 24 12.16 17.20 2.91
C SER A 24 12.54 15.71 2.92
N ASP A 25 12.84 15.17 4.09
CA ASP A 25 13.27 13.78 4.28
C ASP A 25 12.10 12.84 4.63
N PHE A 26 10.89 13.38 4.70
CA PHE A 26 9.71 12.61 5.04
C PHE A 26 8.95 12.14 3.79
N SER A 27 8.09 11.13 3.93
CA SER A 27 7.22 10.66 2.84
C SER A 27 6.33 11.78 2.31
N ALA A 28 6.51 12.17 1.05
CA ALA A 28 5.67 13.19 0.42
C ALA A 28 4.18 12.81 0.40
N ILE A 29 3.86 11.52 0.15
CA ILE A 29 2.47 11.05 0.19
C ILE A 29 1.87 11.20 1.59
N ALA A 30 2.60 10.76 2.61
CA ALA A 30 2.15 10.89 4.00
C ALA A 30 2.03 12.36 4.41
N TYR A 31 2.94 13.22 3.96
CA TYR A 31 2.84 14.66 4.18
C TYR A 31 1.56 15.27 3.60
N TYR A 32 1.27 15.05 2.32
CA TYR A 32 0.05 15.61 1.70
C TYR A 32 -1.23 15.01 2.28
N PHE A 33 -1.21 13.74 2.65
CA PHE A 33 -2.28 13.09 3.40
C PHE A 33 -2.52 13.80 4.73
N GLY A 34 -1.50 13.92 5.56
CA GLY A 34 -1.59 14.56 6.88
C GLY A 34 -1.96 16.04 6.81
N LYS A 35 -1.41 16.76 5.82
CA LYS A 35 -1.73 18.17 5.56
C LYS A 35 -3.22 18.35 5.28
N MET A 36 -3.80 17.55 4.38
CA MET A 36 -5.23 17.65 4.06
C MET A 36 -6.11 17.29 5.26
N LEU A 37 -5.74 16.27 6.05
CA LEU A 37 -6.45 15.94 7.28
C LEU A 37 -6.41 17.08 8.29
N ARG A 38 -5.22 17.63 8.58
CA ARG A 38 -5.05 18.74 9.51
C ARG A 38 -5.85 19.97 9.07
N ASP A 39 -5.77 20.30 7.78
CA ASP A 39 -6.48 21.48 7.23
C ASP A 39 -8.01 21.33 7.28
N SER A 40 -8.51 20.09 7.18
CA SER A 40 -9.95 19.79 7.23
C SER A 40 -10.49 19.62 8.65
N LEU A 41 -9.71 19.00 9.54
CA LEU A 41 -10.14 18.65 10.90
C LEU A 41 -9.75 19.71 11.94
N LYS A 42 -8.75 20.54 11.65
CA LYS A 42 -8.20 21.57 12.55
C LYS A 42 -7.63 21.00 13.86
N VAL A 43 -7.09 19.78 13.78
CA VAL A 43 -6.42 19.11 14.91
C VAL A 43 -5.01 18.67 14.50
N PRO A 44 -4.09 18.46 15.45
CA PRO A 44 -2.79 17.86 15.16
C PRO A 44 -2.95 16.46 14.53
N VAL A 45 -2.10 16.14 13.58
CA VAL A 45 -2.06 14.82 12.90
C VAL A 45 -0.64 14.27 13.02
N GLY A 46 -0.48 13.17 13.75
CA GLY A 46 0.78 12.44 13.83
C GLY A 46 0.91 11.44 12.68
N LEU A 47 2.10 11.34 12.09
CA LEU A 47 2.40 10.43 10.99
C LEU A 47 3.62 9.59 11.34
N ILE A 48 3.48 8.26 11.25
CA ILE A 48 4.59 7.30 11.39
C ILE A 48 4.89 6.71 10.02
N CYS A 49 6.13 6.81 9.56
CA CYS A 49 6.55 6.31 8.25
C CYS A 49 7.57 5.18 8.41
N ASN A 50 7.15 3.95 8.17
CA ASN A 50 8.00 2.75 8.19
C ASN A 50 8.25 2.18 6.78
N ALA A 51 8.07 2.97 5.73
CA ALA A 51 8.20 2.51 4.36
C ALA A 51 9.62 2.05 4.01
N VAL A 52 9.72 0.93 3.30
CA VAL A 52 10.97 0.36 2.78
C VAL A 52 10.81 0.04 1.30
N GLY A 53 11.54 0.76 0.45
CA GLY A 53 11.46 0.61 -1.01
C GLY A 53 11.80 -0.80 -1.49
N GLY A 54 10.98 -1.34 -2.39
CA GLY A 54 11.17 -2.66 -2.99
C GLY A 54 10.83 -3.86 -2.09
N SER A 55 10.32 -3.62 -0.88
CA SER A 55 9.92 -4.71 0.01
C SER A 55 8.64 -5.40 -0.50
N PRO A 56 8.55 -6.73 -0.44
CA PRO A 56 7.34 -7.45 -0.79
C PRO A 56 6.35 -7.47 0.38
N THR A 57 5.07 -7.75 0.08
CA THR A 57 3.97 -7.76 1.06
C THR A 57 4.23 -8.71 2.24
N GLU A 58 4.75 -9.90 1.96
CA GLU A 58 5.05 -10.93 2.97
C GLU A 58 6.09 -10.51 4.02
N ALA A 59 6.92 -9.51 3.72
CA ALA A 59 7.86 -8.96 4.70
C ALA A 59 7.15 -8.20 5.84
N TRP A 60 5.91 -7.78 5.62
CA TRP A 60 5.09 -6.95 6.51
C TRP A 60 4.01 -7.72 7.26
N ILE A 61 3.95 -9.04 7.13
CA ILE A 61 2.98 -9.90 7.81
C ILE A 61 3.67 -10.60 8.98
N ASP A 62 2.99 -10.72 10.11
CA ASP A 62 3.52 -11.43 11.26
C ASP A 62 3.75 -12.92 10.96
N ARG A 63 4.72 -13.50 11.66
CA ARG A 63 5.15 -14.88 11.43
C ARG A 63 4.04 -15.89 11.67
N THR A 64 3.26 -15.75 12.72
CA THR A 64 2.17 -16.67 13.06
C THR A 64 1.12 -16.73 11.95
N SER A 65 0.77 -15.59 11.39
CA SER A 65 -0.17 -15.50 10.27
C SER A 65 0.37 -16.17 9.01
N LEU A 66 1.66 -15.95 8.66
CA LEU A 66 2.27 -16.61 7.51
C LEU A 66 2.46 -18.11 7.73
N GLU A 67 2.86 -18.55 8.92
CA GLU A 67 3.00 -19.98 9.24
C GLU A 67 1.68 -20.74 9.11
N TYR A 68 0.57 -20.09 9.44
CA TYR A 68 -0.74 -20.72 9.35
C TYR A 68 -1.31 -20.70 7.93
N HIS A 69 -1.20 -19.60 7.20
CA HIS A 69 -1.88 -19.41 5.92
C HIS A 69 -0.99 -19.67 4.70
N PHE A 70 0.32 -19.36 4.78
CA PHE A 70 1.27 -19.46 3.68
C PHE A 70 2.63 -20.03 4.11
N PRO A 71 2.69 -21.20 4.78
CA PRO A 71 3.94 -21.73 5.30
C PRO A 71 5.00 -21.95 4.21
N ALA A 72 4.57 -22.20 2.97
CA ALA A 72 5.50 -22.37 1.85
C ALA A 72 6.33 -21.13 1.56
N ILE A 73 5.84 -19.91 1.82
CA ILE A 73 6.57 -18.65 1.60
C ILE A 73 7.78 -18.53 2.53
N LEU A 74 7.69 -19.11 3.72
CA LEU A 74 8.75 -19.04 4.74
C LEU A 74 9.93 -19.95 4.44
N LYS A 75 9.68 -21.02 3.67
CA LYS A 75 10.70 -22.04 3.39
C LYS A 75 11.62 -21.56 2.27
N ASP A 76 12.93 -21.54 2.55
CA ASP A 76 13.98 -21.25 1.57
C ASP A 76 13.66 -20.02 0.70
N TRP A 77 13.19 -18.94 1.33
CA TRP A 77 12.59 -17.78 0.68
C TRP A 77 13.46 -17.18 -0.44
N THR A 78 14.78 -17.27 -0.35
CA THR A 78 15.71 -16.81 -1.39
C THR A 78 15.69 -17.66 -2.66
N GLN A 79 15.12 -18.87 -2.61
CA GLN A 79 14.95 -19.80 -3.73
C GLN A 79 13.47 -20.01 -4.08
N ASN A 80 12.57 -19.36 -3.38
CA ASN A 80 11.14 -19.58 -3.49
C ASN A 80 10.52 -18.74 -4.60
N ASP A 81 9.90 -19.35 -5.59
CA ASP A 81 9.30 -18.67 -6.76
C ASP A 81 8.02 -17.89 -6.45
N PHE A 82 7.40 -18.05 -5.28
CA PHE A 82 6.37 -17.14 -4.81
C PHE A 82 6.90 -15.72 -4.60
N ILE A 83 8.21 -15.59 -4.30
CA ILE A 83 8.86 -14.30 -4.10
C ILE A 83 9.53 -13.90 -5.42
N GLN A 84 9.27 -12.68 -5.84
CA GLN A 84 9.74 -12.15 -7.12
C GLN A 84 11.28 -12.33 -7.26
N GLU A 85 11.73 -12.74 -8.44
CA GLU A 85 13.14 -12.95 -8.74
C GLU A 85 13.99 -11.71 -8.44
N TRP A 86 13.49 -10.52 -8.80
CA TRP A 86 14.18 -9.27 -8.48
C TRP A 86 14.40 -9.07 -6.98
N VAL A 87 13.40 -9.41 -6.15
CA VAL A 87 13.48 -9.31 -4.68
C VAL A 87 14.55 -10.23 -4.14
N ARG A 88 14.53 -11.51 -4.58
CA ARG A 88 15.52 -12.54 -4.21
C ARG A 88 16.92 -12.15 -4.64
N GLY A 89 17.07 -11.72 -5.90
CA GLY A 89 18.35 -11.29 -6.47
C GLY A 89 18.93 -10.05 -5.76
N ARG A 90 18.09 -9.05 -5.46
CA ARG A 90 18.51 -7.86 -4.71
C ARG A 90 18.97 -8.23 -3.29
N ALA A 91 18.23 -9.09 -2.61
CA ALA A 91 18.62 -9.58 -1.29
C ALA A 91 19.97 -10.32 -1.34
N ALA A 92 20.13 -11.25 -2.27
CA ALA A 92 21.39 -11.99 -2.47
C ALA A 92 22.58 -11.05 -2.69
N LEU A 93 22.42 -10.00 -3.51
CA LEU A 93 23.48 -9.01 -3.72
C LEU A 93 23.82 -8.24 -2.43
N ASN A 94 22.80 -7.85 -1.67
CA ASN A 94 22.99 -7.05 -0.44
C ASN A 94 23.71 -7.85 0.65
N ILE A 95 23.44 -9.16 0.75
CA ILE A 95 24.05 -10.02 1.78
C ILE A 95 25.31 -10.77 1.28
N LYS A 96 25.73 -10.60 0.04
CA LYS A 96 26.85 -11.33 -0.59
C LYS A 96 28.14 -11.32 0.24
N LYS A 97 28.39 -10.25 1.00
CA LYS A 97 29.58 -10.10 1.84
C LYS A 97 29.43 -10.65 3.24
N SER A 98 28.27 -11.21 3.59
CA SER A 98 28.04 -11.80 4.90
C SER A 98 28.79 -13.13 4.99
N VAL A 99 29.44 -13.34 6.14
CA VAL A 99 30.00 -14.65 6.52
C VAL A 99 28.96 -15.54 7.22
N ASN A 100 27.83 -14.95 7.59
CA ASN A 100 26.73 -15.65 8.22
C ASN A 100 25.81 -16.25 7.15
N ASN A 101 25.73 -17.56 7.08
CA ASN A 101 24.87 -18.29 6.13
C ASN A 101 23.35 -18.12 6.42
N ARG A 102 23.00 -17.57 7.60
CA ARG A 102 21.61 -17.23 7.99
C ARG A 102 21.43 -15.71 8.10
N GLN A 103 22.12 -14.94 7.26
CA GLN A 103 22.00 -13.49 7.26
C GLN A 103 20.58 -13.06 6.95
N ARG A 104 19.99 -12.29 7.86
CA ARG A 104 18.67 -11.70 7.69
C ARG A 104 18.70 -10.54 6.68
N HIS A 105 17.56 -10.30 6.04
CA HIS A 105 17.40 -9.21 5.08
C HIS A 105 16.00 -8.57 5.24
N PRO A 106 15.85 -7.23 5.03
CA PRO A 106 14.54 -6.56 5.14
C PRO A 106 13.44 -7.12 4.21
N TYR A 107 13.82 -7.77 3.10
CA TYR A 107 12.87 -8.39 2.19
C TYR A 107 12.48 -9.82 2.58
N GLU A 108 13.09 -10.37 3.61
CA GLU A 108 12.72 -11.68 4.15
C GLU A 108 11.27 -11.64 4.68
N PRO A 109 10.45 -12.67 4.44
CA PRO A 109 9.12 -12.75 5.03
C PRO A 109 9.14 -12.50 6.54
N CYS A 110 8.17 -11.74 7.03
CA CYS A 110 8.00 -11.28 8.42
C CYS A 110 9.01 -10.23 8.90
N TYR A 111 10.13 -9.99 8.22
CA TYR A 111 11.23 -9.20 8.77
C TYR A 111 10.83 -7.76 9.12
N LEU A 112 10.17 -7.07 8.20
CA LEU A 112 9.77 -5.68 8.42
C LEU A 112 8.63 -5.54 9.42
N TYR A 113 7.79 -6.58 9.51
CA TYR A 113 6.81 -6.66 10.58
C TYR A 113 7.51 -6.77 11.95
N GLU A 114 8.43 -7.72 12.09
CA GLU A 114 9.15 -7.99 13.35
C GLU A 114 9.99 -6.80 13.80
N SER A 115 10.67 -6.11 12.86
CA SER A 115 11.59 -5.01 13.18
C SER A 115 10.92 -3.64 13.31
N GLY A 116 9.80 -3.39 12.60
CA GLY A 116 9.24 -2.04 12.51
C GLY A 116 7.77 -1.92 12.89
N ILE A 117 6.98 -2.99 12.77
CA ILE A 117 5.53 -2.93 13.03
C ILE A 117 5.20 -3.46 14.42
N ARG A 118 5.75 -4.61 14.80
CA ARG A 118 5.54 -5.20 16.14
C ARG A 118 5.80 -4.23 17.30
N PRO A 119 6.85 -3.39 17.29
CA PRO A 119 7.06 -2.41 18.35
C PRO A 119 5.94 -1.36 18.47
N LEU A 120 5.12 -1.20 17.43
CA LEU A 120 4.03 -0.23 17.39
C LEU A 120 2.65 -0.80 17.75
N GLU A 121 2.50 -2.11 17.94
CA GLU A 121 1.19 -2.75 18.17
C GLU A 121 0.42 -2.18 19.37
N GLN A 122 1.13 -1.70 20.38
CA GLN A 122 0.51 -1.07 21.55
C GLN A 122 0.31 0.45 21.38
N TYR A 123 0.78 1.03 20.27
CA TYR A 123 0.61 2.45 20.01
C TYR A 123 -0.76 2.68 19.33
N PRO A 124 -1.62 3.54 19.91
CA PRO A 124 -2.92 3.80 19.31
C PRO A 124 -2.78 4.55 17.99
N ILE A 125 -3.28 3.96 16.92
CA ILE A 125 -3.34 4.58 15.59
C ILE A 125 -4.78 4.74 15.12
N ARG A 126 -5.02 5.67 14.21
CA ARG A 126 -6.35 5.96 13.68
C ARG A 126 -6.62 5.31 12.33
N GLY A 127 -5.62 4.73 11.71
CA GLY A 127 -5.70 4.04 10.44
C GLY A 127 -4.33 3.90 9.78
N ILE A 128 -4.30 3.21 8.68
CA ILE A 128 -3.10 2.88 7.92
C ILE A 128 -3.25 3.41 6.50
N ILE A 129 -2.19 3.99 5.96
CA ILE A 129 -2.05 4.25 4.53
C ILE A 129 -0.95 3.36 3.95
N TRP A 130 -1.25 2.70 2.83
CA TRP A 130 -0.40 1.65 2.26
C TRP A 130 -0.09 1.91 0.79
N TYR A 131 1.17 1.96 0.42
CA TYR A 131 1.60 2.04 -0.96
C TYR A 131 2.69 1.01 -1.24
N GLN A 132 2.31 -0.10 -1.81
CA GLN A 132 3.20 -1.22 -2.15
C GLN A 132 2.51 -2.10 -3.20
N GLY A 133 3.26 -2.92 -3.91
CA GLY A 133 2.73 -3.93 -4.81
C GLY A 133 3.69 -4.32 -5.94
N GLU A 134 4.64 -3.47 -6.27
CA GLU A 134 5.56 -3.63 -7.39
C GLU A 134 6.35 -4.95 -7.30
N SER A 135 6.73 -5.32 -6.09
CA SER A 135 7.47 -6.54 -5.79
C SER A 135 6.60 -7.80 -5.71
N ASN A 136 5.28 -7.66 -5.86
CA ASN A 136 4.33 -8.79 -5.88
C ASN A 136 3.56 -8.87 -7.20
N ALA A 137 3.76 -7.91 -8.13
CA ALA A 137 2.96 -7.79 -9.34
C ALA A 137 3.15 -8.96 -10.35
N HIS A 138 4.16 -9.81 -10.17
CA HIS A 138 4.37 -11.03 -10.96
C HIS A 138 3.35 -12.13 -10.64
N ASN A 139 2.77 -12.12 -9.44
CA ASN A 139 1.81 -13.11 -8.95
C ASN A 139 0.64 -12.41 -8.24
N TRP A 140 -0.24 -11.80 -9.04
CA TRP A 140 -1.35 -10.99 -8.53
C TRP A 140 -2.38 -11.84 -7.75
N GLU A 141 -2.56 -13.11 -8.11
CA GLU A 141 -3.51 -14.02 -7.44
C GLU A 141 -3.05 -14.32 -6.00
N ALA A 142 -1.78 -14.65 -5.83
CA ALA A 142 -1.21 -14.84 -4.49
C ALA A 142 -1.21 -13.52 -3.70
N HIS A 143 -0.98 -12.38 -4.37
CA HIS A 143 -1.00 -11.08 -3.72
C HIS A 143 -2.38 -10.71 -3.16
N GLU A 144 -3.47 -11.04 -3.84
CA GLU A 144 -4.83 -10.80 -3.31
C GLU A 144 -5.01 -11.48 -1.94
N ALA A 145 -4.61 -12.74 -1.83
CA ALA A 145 -4.70 -13.48 -0.58
C ALA A 145 -3.73 -12.94 0.48
N LEU A 146 -2.50 -12.58 0.10
CA LEU A 146 -1.51 -12.00 1.00
C LEU A 146 -1.94 -10.62 1.52
N PHE A 147 -2.52 -9.77 0.68
CA PHE A 147 -2.99 -8.45 1.11
C PHE A 147 -4.17 -8.54 2.07
N LYS A 148 -5.11 -9.44 1.82
CA LYS A 148 -6.20 -9.73 2.76
C LYS A 148 -5.65 -10.22 4.11
N LEU A 149 -4.67 -11.11 4.06
CA LEU A 149 -4.01 -11.60 5.27
C LEU A 149 -3.30 -10.48 6.02
N LEU A 150 -2.57 -9.61 5.31
CA LEU A 150 -1.88 -8.45 5.91
C LEU A 150 -2.87 -7.55 6.66
N VAL A 151 -3.97 -7.16 6.02
CA VAL A 151 -4.98 -6.29 6.64
C VAL A 151 -5.59 -6.96 7.88
N ASN A 152 -5.98 -8.23 7.77
CA ASN A 152 -6.60 -8.97 8.88
C ASN A 152 -5.61 -9.19 10.04
N ALA A 153 -4.35 -9.51 9.73
CA ALA A 153 -3.30 -9.70 10.73
C ALA A 153 -3.02 -8.42 11.51
N TRP A 154 -2.91 -7.29 10.81
CA TRP A 154 -2.70 -6.01 11.49
C TRP A 154 -3.90 -5.60 12.33
N ARG A 155 -5.13 -5.76 11.85
CA ARG A 155 -6.36 -5.52 12.63
C ARG A 155 -6.38 -6.36 13.91
N LYS A 156 -6.10 -7.65 13.79
CA LYS A 156 -5.99 -8.55 14.94
C LYS A 156 -4.93 -8.09 15.94
N ASN A 157 -3.76 -7.68 15.46
CA ASN A 157 -2.64 -7.30 16.32
C ASN A 157 -2.87 -5.94 17.01
N TRP A 158 -3.64 -5.04 16.42
CA TRP A 158 -4.12 -3.81 17.06
C TRP A 158 -5.42 -3.99 17.87
N ASN A 159 -6.01 -5.21 17.84
CA ASN A 159 -7.31 -5.51 18.47
C ASN A 159 -8.41 -4.53 18.00
N ASP A 160 -8.42 -4.21 16.72
CA ASP A 160 -9.39 -3.34 16.06
C ASP A 160 -9.77 -3.91 14.69
N ASP A 161 -10.85 -4.68 14.64
CA ASP A 161 -11.34 -5.34 13.40
C ASP A 161 -11.79 -4.35 12.33
N CYS A 162 -12.05 -3.10 12.71
CA CYS A 162 -12.47 -2.01 11.83
C CYS A 162 -11.34 -1.01 11.54
N LEU A 163 -10.10 -1.27 11.96
CA LEU A 163 -8.97 -0.36 11.72
C LEU A 163 -8.91 0.01 10.22
N PRO A 164 -9.11 1.31 9.88
CA PRO A 164 -9.15 1.73 8.48
C PRO A 164 -7.83 1.49 7.76
N PHE A 165 -7.94 0.95 6.54
CA PHE A 165 -6.78 0.64 5.71
C PHE A 165 -6.95 1.24 4.32
N TYR A 166 -6.27 2.34 4.04
CA TYR A 166 -6.35 3.03 2.76
C TYR A 166 -5.10 2.79 1.93
N TYR A 167 -5.27 2.33 0.69
CA TYR A 167 -4.13 1.93 -0.14
C TYR A 167 -4.10 2.63 -1.50
N VAL A 168 -2.93 2.62 -2.11
CA VAL A 168 -2.72 3.17 -3.45
C VAL A 168 -2.76 2.04 -4.46
N GLN A 169 -3.60 2.19 -5.49
CA GLN A 169 -3.48 1.39 -6.69
C GLN A 169 -2.21 1.81 -7.43
N LEU A 170 -1.38 0.85 -7.83
CA LEU A 170 -0.13 1.14 -8.55
C LEU A 170 -0.36 2.05 -9.76
N SER A 171 0.59 2.94 -10.00
CA SER A 171 0.58 3.88 -11.12
C SER A 171 0.71 3.18 -12.47
N SER A 172 0.66 3.94 -13.55
CA SER A 172 0.95 3.41 -14.89
C SER A 172 2.40 2.95 -14.98
N LEU A 173 2.60 1.77 -15.53
CA LEU A 173 3.90 1.25 -15.92
C LEU A 173 3.71 0.22 -17.03
N ASP A 174 4.61 0.20 -18.02
CA ASP A 174 4.56 -0.76 -19.12
C ASP A 174 5.19 -2.10 -18.70
N ARG A 175 4.37 -2.95 -18.07
CA ARG A 175 4.72 -4.34 -17.72
C ARG A 175 3.53 -5.26 -17.95
N PRO A 176 3.72 -6.47 -18.48
CA PRO A 176 2.63 -7.40 -18.80
C PRO A 176 1.69 -7.73 -17.62
N SER A 177 2.23 -7.85 -16.41
CA SER A 177 1.44 -8.17 -15.21
C SER A 177 0.67 -6.97 -14.64
N TRP A 178 1.00 -5.76 -15.05
CA TRP A 178 0.52 -4.53 -14.41
C TRP A 178 -0.99 -4.33 -14.48
N PRO A 179 -1.65 -4.49 -15.64
CA PRO A 179 -3.10 -4.35 -15.73
C PRO A 179 -3.84 -5.32 -14.81
N TRP A 180 -3.40 -6.58 -14.77
CA TRP A 180 -3.98 -7.63 -13.92
C TRP A 180 -3.80 -7.32 -12.44
N PHE A 181 -2.61 -6.89 -12.04
CA PHE A 181 -2.33 -6.51 -10.65
C PHE A 181 -3.15 -5.31 -10.21
N ARG A 182 -3.27 -4.29 -11.04
CA ARG A 182 -4.09 -3.10 -10.74
C ARG A 182 -5.58 -3.44 -10.66
N ASP A 183 -6.07 -4.35 -11.50
CA ASP A 183 -7.44 -4.83 -11.41
C ASP A 183 -7.67 -5.64 -10.14
N SER A 184 -6.71 -6.46 -9.73
CA SER A 184 -6.78 -7.17 -8.45
C SER A 184 -6.89 -6.18 -7.28
N GLN A 185 -6.10 -5.11 -7.29
CA GLN A 185 -6.21 -4.05 -6.28
C GLN A 185 -7.61 -3.41 -6.28
N ARG A 186 -8.21 -3.15 -7.45
CA ARG A 186 -9.58 -2.63 -7.55
C ARG A 186 -10.61 -3.59 -6.95
N ARG A 187 -10.49 -4.89 -7.23
CA ARG A 187 -11.44 -5.91 -6.71
C ARG A 187 -11.43 -5.98 -5.18
N MET A 188 -10.28 -5.77 -4.54
CA MET A 188 -10.16 -5.80 -3.09
C MET A 188 -11.03 -4.76 -2.38
N LEU A 189 -11.43 -3.67 -3.05
CA LEU A 189 -12.41 -2.71 -2.50
C LEU A 189 -13.75 -3.36 -2.13
N ASN A 190 -14.14 -4.43 -2.80
CA ASN A 190 -15.42 -5.13 -2.58
C ASN A 190 -15.28 -6.33 -1.62
N GLU A 191 -14.05 -6.69 -1.26
CA GLU A 191 -13.76 -7.92 -0.54
C GLU A 191 -13.27 -7.68 0.89
N ILE A 192 -12.84 -6.46 1.20
CA ILE A 192 -12.35 -6.07 2.52
C ILE A 192 -13.18 -4.89 3.02
N SER A 193 -13.70 -4.99 4.25
CA SER A 193 -14.39 -3.87 4.91
C SER A 193 -13.41 -2.77 5.33
N ASP A 194 -13.92 -1.56 5.57
CA ASP A 194 -13.17 -0.41 6.10
C ASP A 194 -11.88 -0.12 5.35
N ILE A 195 -11.97 -0.20 4.02
CA ILE A 195 -10.88 -0.01 3.07
C ILE A 195 -11.21 1.10 2.08
N GLY A 196 -10.20 1.67 1.46
CA GLY A 196 -10.35 2.65 0.38
C GLY A 196 -9.11 2.66 -0.51
N MET A 197 -9.31 2.99 -1.79
CA MET A 197 -8.23 2.96 -2.78
C MET A 197 -8.05 4.31 -3.47
N ALA A 198 -6.84 4.84 -3.42
CA ALA A 198 -6.42 5.99 -4.21
C ALA A 198 -5.84 5.53 -5.55
N VAL A 199 -6.47 5.91 -6.64
CA VAL A 199 -5.94 5.68 -7.99
C VAL A 199 -4.74 6.59 -8.23
N SER A 200 -3.68 6.10 -8.89
CA SER A 200 -2.49 6.89 -9.21
C SER A 200 -2.05 6.79 -10.68
N SER A 201 -2.85 6.14 -11.52
CA SER A 201 -2.50 5.89 -12.93
C SER A 201 -2.34 7.14 -13.79
N ASP A 202 -3.06 8.20 -13.46
CA ASP A 202 -2.99 9.51 -14.14
C ASP A 202 -1.75 10.34 -13.76
N HIS A 203 -0.97 9.86 -12.81
CA HIS A 203 0.28 10.48 -12.35
C HIS A 203 1.48 9.52 -12.46
N GLY A 204 1.32 8.43 -13.21
CA GLY A 204 2.39 7.47 -13.46
C GLY A 204 3.20 7.79 -14.72
N ASP A 205 4.20 6.98 -14.95
CA ASP A 205 5.02 6.96 -16.16
C ASP A 205 5.13 5.52 -16.67
N SER A 206 5.16 5.35 -17.99
CA SER A 206 5.27 4.02 -18.60
C SER A 206 6.62 3.34 -18.37
N LEU A 207 7.65 4.11 -18.10
CA LEU A 207 9.03 3.65 -17.95
C LEU A 207 9.59 3.81 -16.54
N ASP A 208 8.94 4.63 -15.69
CA ASP A 208 9.39 4.88 -14.31
C ASP A 208 8.36 4.41 -13.29
N VAL A 209 8.79 3.49 -12.44
CA VAL A 209 8.01 2.96 -11.32
C VAL A 209 7.86 3.97 -10.17
N HIS A 210 8.62 5.07 -10.19
CA HIS A 210 8.66 6.09 -9.14
C HIS A 210 8.06 7.43 -9.59
N PRO A 211 6.73 7.52 -9.81
CA PRO A 211 6.11 8.78 -10.24
C PRO A 211 6.40 9.90 -9.23
N THR A 212 6.79 11.06 -9.72
CA THR A 212 7.19 12.20 -8.87
C THR A 212 6.01 13.00 -8.34
N CYS A 213 4.85 12.95 -9.00
CA CYS A 213 3.64 13.68 -8.60
C CYS A 213 2.94 12.98 -7.44
N LYS A 214 3.34 13.30 -6.20
CA LYS A 214 2.85 12.62 -4.98
C LYS A 214 1.64 13.31 -4.33
N GLN A 215 1.45 14.61 -4.54
CA GLN A 215 0.39 15.37 -3.89
C GLN A 215 -1.01 14.81 -4.16
N PRO A 216 -1.45 14.56 -5.41
CA PRO A 216 -2.80 14.04 -5.66
C PRO A 216 -3.03 12.66 -5.01
N VAL A 217 -1.99 11.84 -4.91
CA VAL A 217 -2.10 10.51 -4.29
C VAL A 217 -2.35 10.65 -2.79
N GLY A 218 -1.58 11.50 -2.10
CA GLY A 218 -1.80 11.78 -0.68
C GLY A 218 -3.17 12.38 -0.39
N GLU A 219 -3.61 13.34 -1.21
CA GLU A 219 -4.93 13.97 -1.08
C GLU A 219 -6.08 12.96 -1.34
N ARG A 220 -5.93 12.06 -2.32
CA ARG A 220 -6.91 11.00 -2.58
C ARG A 220 -7.05 10.02 -1.41
N LEU A 221 -5.95 9.63 -0.78
CA LEU A 221 -5.99 8.84 0.46
C LEU A 221 -6.67 9.61 1.59
N ALA A 222 -6.39 10.93 1.73
CA ALA A 222 -6.99 11.75 2.76
C ALA A 222 -8.50 11.92 2.56
N ARG A 223 -9.01 11.98 1.32
CA ARG A 223 -10.45 12.02 1.04
C ARG A 223 -11.16 10.78 1.57
N TRP A 224 -10.58 9.59 1.39
CA TRP A 224 -11.10 8.36 1.98
C TRP A 224 -11.17 8.44 3.50
N ALA A 225 -10.10 8.87 4.14
CA ALA A 225 -10.07 9.03 5.60
C ALA A 225 -11.10 10.07 6.08
N LEU A 226 -11.18 11.22 5.44
CA LEU A 226 -12.15 12.25 5.79
C LEU A 226 -13.59 11.75 5.68
N ASN A 227 -13.93 11.03 4.61
CA ASN A 227 -15.28 10.51 4.42
C ASN A 227 -15.57 9.32 5.37
N LYS A 228 -14.73 8.28 5.37
CA LYS A 228 -15.03 7.01 6.04
C LYS A 228 -14.66 7.01 7.52
N THR A 229 -13.50 7.56 7.89
CA THR A 229 -13.04 7.57 9.29
C THR A 229 -13.59 8.77 10.07
N TYR A 230 -13.64 9.94 9.43
CA TYR A 230 -14.03 11.19 10.09
C TYR A 230 -15.43 11.68 9.72
N LEU A 231 -16.17 10.93 8.92
CA LEU A 231 -17.57 11.17 8.54
C LEU A 231 -17.84 12.57 7.99
N LYS A 232 -16.87 13.13 7.27
CA LYS A 232 -17.03 14.42 6.60
C LYS A 232 -17.80 14.25 5.29
N ASP A 233 -18.64 15.24 4.97
CA ASP A 233 -19.35 15.30 3.70
C ASP A 233 -18.39 15.70 2.57
N ILE A 234 -17.62 14.75 2.10
CA ILE A 234 -16.68 14.87 0.99
C ILE A 234 -16.72 13.59 0.15
N VAL A 235 -16.74 13.71 -1.16
CA VAL A 235 -16.68 12.54 -2.05
C VAL A 235 -15.32 11.86 -1.91
N PRO A 236 -15.24 10.56 -1.52
CA PRO A 236 -13.98 9.91 -1.17
C PRO A 236 -13.14 9.56 -2.40
N SER A 237 -13.76 9.34 -3.56
CA SER A 237 -13.10 8.86 -4.77
C SER A 237 -13.69 9.48 -6.03
N GLY A 238 -12.99 9.36 -7.14
CA GLY A 238 -13.60 9.45 -8.47
C GLY A 238 -14.59 8.30 -8.71
N PRO A 239 -15.21 8.23 -9.90
CA PRO A 239 -16.19 7.20 -10.22
C PRO A 239 -15.60 5.79 -10.04
N LEU A 240 -16.29 4.97 -9.25
CA LEU A 240 -15.96 3.56 -9.07
C LEU A 240 -16.98 2.71 -9.84
N PHE A 241 -16.49 1.84 -10.71
CA PHE A 241 -17.35 0.92 -11.46
C PHE A 241 -18.17 0.06 -10.50
N ARG A 242 -19.49 0.04 -10.72
CA ARG A 242 -20.45 -0.73 -9.93
C ARG A 242 -21.04 -1.92 -10.70
N SER A 243 -21.56 -1.66 -11.90
CA SER A 243 -22.17 -2.70 -12.72
C SER A 243 -22.22 -2.33 -14.19
N ALA A 244 -22.34 -3.34 -15.04
CA ALA A 244 -22.65 -3.20 -16.45
C ALA A 244 -23.94 -3.97 -16.76
N ASP A 245 -24.87 -3.36 -17.51
CA ASP A 245 -26.13 -3.95 -17.94
C ASP A 245 -26.24 -3.84 -19.47
N VAL A 246 -26.40 -4.98 -20.13
CA VAL A 246 -26.51 -5.07 -21.59
C VAL A 246 -27.97 -5.01 -22.00
N ARG A 247 -28.34 -4.01 -22.80
CA ARG A 247 -29.72 -3.82 -23.32
C ARG A 247 -29.65 -3.64 -24.83
N GLY A 248 -29.98 -4.70 -25.57
CA GLY A 248 -29.81 -4.73 -27.02
C GLY A 248 -28.35 -4.52 -27.42
N GLU A 249 -28.09 -3.52 -28.24
CA GLU A 249 -26.74 -3.16 -28.72
C GLU A 249 -25.98 -2.18 -27.81
N LYS A 250 -26.53 -1.84 -26.64
CA LYS A 250 -25.96 -0.85 -25.72
C LYS A 250 -25.56 -1.49 -24.41
N VAL A 251 -24.45 -1.00 -23.85
CA VAL A 251 -24.00 -1.35 -22.50
C VAL A 251 -24.17 -0.12 -21.59
N TYR A 252 -24.91 -0.30 -20.52
CA TYR A 252 -25.14 0.74 -19.51
C TYR A 252 -24.18 0.49 -18.33
N LEU A 253 -23.27 1.43 -18.10
CA LEU A 253 -22.32 1.35 -17.00
C LEU A 253 -22.81 2.21 -15.83
N SER A 254 -22.84 1.63 -14.63
CA SER A 254 -23.17 2.33 -13.40
C SER A 254 -21.92 2.51 -12.55
N PHE A 255 -21.84 3.66 -11.90
CA PHE A 255 -20.69 4.03 -11.07
C PHE A 255 -21.16 4.56 -9.73
N ASP A 256 -20.50 4.16 -8.65
CA ASP A 256 -20.54 4.87 -7.39
C ASP A 256 -19.72 6.16 -7.53
N TYR A 257 -20.14 7.21 -6.85
CA TYR A 257 -19.52 8.55 -6.95
C TYR A 257 -19.47 9.14 -8.37
N GLY A 258 -20.38 8.68 -9.25
CA GLY A 258 -20.41 9.09 -10.67
C GLY A 258 -21.12 10.44 -10.95
N GLN A 259 -21.68 11.10 -9.95
CA GLN A 259 -22.40 12.38 -10.15
C GLN A 259 -21.43 13.44 -10.70
N GLY A 260 -21.81 14.05 -11.82
CA GLY A 260 -20.95 15.05 -12.48
C GLY A 260 -19.72 14.47 -13.19
N MET A 261 -19.69 13.15 -13.44
CA MET A 261 -18.59 12.50 -14.17
C MET A 261 -18.37 13.18 -15.55
N ARG A 262 -17.13 13.55 -15.81
CA ARG A 262 -16.70 14.15 -17.07
C ARG A 262 -15.25 13.79 -17.35
N SER A 263 -14.86 13.83 -18.62
CA SER A 263 -13.44 13.76 -18.99
C SER A 263 -12.68 14.98 -18.48
N SER A 264 -11.46 14.77 -17.98
CA SER A 264 -10.60 15.86 -17.46
C SER A 264 -10.19 16.85 -18.53
N ASP A 265 -10.17 16.44 -19.81
CA ASP A 265 -9.86 17.27 -20.97
C ASP A 265 -11.11 17.88 -21.65
N GLY A 266 -12.30 17.69 -21.07
CA GLY A 266 -13.57 18.19 -21.60
C GLY A 266 -14.08 17.50 -22.88
N LYS A 267 -13.38 16.46 -23.36
CA LYS A 267 -13.77 15.69 -24.55
C LYS A 267 -14.71 14.54 -24.18
N SER A 268 -15.25 13.87 -25.17
CA SER A 268 -16.04 12.64 -24.97
C SER A 268 -15.24 11.59 -24.20
N LEU A 269 -15.92 10.79 -23.38
CA LEU A 269 -15.30 9.68 -22.67
C LEU A 269 -14.70 8.68 -23.66
N ARG A 270 -13.54 8.12 -23.31
CA ARG A 270 -12.75 7.19 -24.13
C ARG A 270 -12.31 6.01 -23.29
N CYS A 271 -11.81 4.96 -23.94
CA CYS A 271 -11.23 3.79 -23.30
C CYS A 271 -12.24 2.95 -22.50
N PHE A 272 -13.41 2.72 -23.09
CA PHE A 272 -14.42 1.78 -22.59
C PHE A 272 -14.49 0.54 -23.46
#